data_41a8b49293df05c7d0f69ada06913057
#
_entry.id   41a8b49293df05c7d0f69ada06913057
#
_cell.length_a   1.000
_cell.length_b   1.000
_cell.length_c   1.000
_cell.angle_alpha   90.00
_cell.angle_beta   90.00
_cell.angle_gamma   90.00
#
_symmetry.space_group_name_H-M   'P 1'
#
loop_
_entity.id
_entity.type
_entity.pdbx_description
1 polymer ?
#
loop_
_entity_poly.entity_id
_entity_poly.type
_entity_poly.pdbx_seq_one_letter_code
_entity_poly.pdbx_strand_id
1 'polypeptide(L)'
;MSLSTDRFFYDALRTEGDIVELTDGRIFNPAREDIDEKEDRIPYIIITLDGTQNVPTDKDAQGEGRLDTDTISVLCVAEDRASLANLAELARRTLRKALVDFGEDEAVEYGFSITDYAFAGGAVQFDPGKPCCFQTLTYSVENEIF
;
A
#
# COMPACT_ATOMS: atom_id res chain seq x y z
N MET A 1 2.76 -19.70 -7.60
CA MET A 1 3.48 -18.42 -7.75
C MET A 1 2.86 -17.40 -6.81
N SER A 2 3.66 -16.83 -5.93
CA SER A 2 3.15 -15.84 -4.99
C SER A 2 3.05 -14.48 -5.68
N LEU A 3 2.02 -13.73 -5.31
CA LEU A 3 1.87 -12.34 -5.69
C LEU A 3 2.58 -11.48 -4.64
N SER A 4 2.87 -10.25 -4.97
CA SER A 4 3.54 -9.35 -4.03
C SER A 4 2.54 -8.66 -3.09
N THR A 5 3.00 -8.23 -1.93
CA THR A 5 2.16 -7.57 -0.93
C THR A 5 1.61 -6.23 -1.43
N ASP A 6 2.34 -5.52 -2.27
CA ASP A 6 1.85 -4.28 -2.86
C ASP A 6 0.63 -4.51 -3.76
N ARG A 7 0.56 -5.68 -4.41
CA ARG A 7 -0.63 -6.04 -5.19
C ARG A 7 -1.84 -6.19 -4.29
N PHE A 8 -1.68 -6.79 -3.12
CA PHE A 8 -2.77 -6.91 -2.16
C PHE A 8 -3.28 -5.53 -1.75
N PHE A 9 -2.38 -4.59 -1.50
CA PHE A 9 -2.76 -3.21 -1.17
C PHE A 9 -3.50 -2.54 -2.33
N TYR A 10 -2.99 -2.71 -3.54
CA TYR A 10 -3.60 -2.18 -4.74
C TYR A 10 -5.03 -2.72 -4.93
N ASP A 11 -5.19 -4.04 -4.81
CA ASP A 11 -6.50 -4.67 -4.95
C ASP A 11 -7.48 -4.18 -3.88
N ALA A 12 -7.03 -4.06 -2.64
CA ALA A 12 -7.87 -3.60 -1.54
C ALA A 12 -8.40 -2.18 -1.78
N LEU A 13 -7.54 -1.27 -2.25
CA LEU A 13 -7.94 0.11 -2.51
C LEU A 13 -8.83 0.22 -3.75
N ARG A 14 -8.55 -0.55 -4.79
CA ARG A 14 -9.33 -0.50 -6.02
C ARG A 14 -10.72 -1.13 -5.90
N THR A 15 -10.94 -1.94 -4.90
CA THR A 15 -12.26 -2.54 -4.66
C THR A 15 -13.11 -1.74 -3.67
N GLU A 16 -12.54 -0.70 -3.04
CA GLU A 16 -13.30 0.16 -2.14
C GLU A 16 -13.97 1.28 -2.94
N GLY A 17 -15.30 1.21 -3.03
CA GLY A 17 -16.09 2.12 -3.85
C GLY A 17 -15.92 3.58 -3.49
N ASP A 18 -15.83 3.93 -2.20
CA ASP A 18 -15.67 5.31 -1.77
C ASP A 18 -14.33 5.91 -2.23
N ILE A 19 -13.27 5.11 -2.21
CA ILE A 19 -11.96 5.54 -2.67
C ILE A 19 -11.94 5.69 -4.19
N VAL A 20 -12.52 4.72 -4.89
CA VAL A 20 -12.61 4.77 -6.36
C VAL A 20 -13.41 5.99 -6.80
N GLU A 21 -14.49 6.33 -6.10
CA GLU A 21 -15.28 7.52 -6.39
C GLU A 21 -14.48 8.80 -6.18
N LEU A 22 -13.76 8.92 -5.05
CA LEU A 22 -12.96 10.11 -4.74
C LEU A 22 -11.83 10.34 -5.73
N THR A 23 -11.17 9.26 -6.18
CA THR A 23 -10.01 9.33 -7.04
C THR A 23 -10.36 9.19 -8.52
N ASP A 24 -11.62 8.90 -8.83
CA ASP A 24 -12.07 8.55 -10.19
C ASP A 24 -11.22 7.39 -10.76
N GLY A 25 -10.90 6.43 -9.91
CA GLY A 25 -10.12 5.25 -10.27
C GLY A 25 -8.62 5.50 -10.40
N ARG A 26 -8.12 6.70 -10.07
CA ARG A 26 -6.70 7.02 -10.17
C ARG A 26 -5.92 6.45 -8.97
N ILE A 27 -5.77 5.15 -8.98
CA ILE A 27 -4.98 4.38 -8.02
C ILE A 27 -3.95 3.61 -8.83
N PHE A 28 -2.67 3.91 -8.61
CA PHE A 28 -1.58 3.42 -9.44
C PHE A 28 -0.60 2.58 -8.64
N ASN A 29 -0.07 1.56 -9.30
CA ASN A 29 1.06 0.77 -8.80
C ASN A 29 2.12 0.75 -9.90
N PRO A 30 3.19 1.55 -9.80
CA PRO A 30 4.19 1.69 -10.86
C PRO A 30 4.90 0.39 -11.26
N ALA A 31 4.94 -0.60 -10.35
CA ALA A 31 5.54 -1.90 -10.66
C ALA A 31 4.66 -2.73 -11.62
N ARG A 32 3.41 -2.35 -11.80
CA ARG A 32 2.43 -3.13 -12.56
C ARG A 32 1.93 -2.43 -13.80
N GLU A 33 1.93 -1.10 -13.78
CA GLU A 33 1.41 -0.28 -14.87
C GLU A 33 2.18 1.03 -14.93
N ASP A 34 2.35 1.54 -16.14
CA ASP A 34 2.97 2.83 -16.33
C ASP A 34 1.99 3.93 -15.92
N ILE A 35 2.49 4.88 -15.15
CA ILE A 35 1.72 6.07 -14.83
C ILE A 35 1.84 7.01 -16.02
N ASP A 36 0.71 7.38 -16.59
CA ASP A 36 0.68 8.36 -17.68
C ASP A 36 1.09 9.71 -17.11
N GLU A 37 2.19 10.27 -17.61
CA GLU A 37 2.69 11.58 -17.17
C GLU A 37 1.68 12.70 -17.41
N LYS A 38 0.72 12.49 -18.30
CA LYS A 38 -0.37 13.43 -18.55
C LYS A 38 -1.49 13.30 -17.52
N GLU A 39 -1.48 12.25 -16.72
CA GLU A 39 -2.48 12.02 -15.69
C GLU A 39 -2.06 12.70 -14.41
N ASP A 40 -2.09 14.02 -14.41
CA ASP A 40 -1.77 14.86 -13.27
C ASP A 40 -3.00 15.31 -12.50
N ARG A 41 -4.16 14.73 -12.82
CA ARG A 41 -5.41 15.05 -12.12
C ARG A 41 -5.39 14.52 -10.71
N ILE A 42 -5.83 15.34 -9.79
CA ILE A 42 -5.94 15.00 -8.37
C ILE A 42 -7.41 14.90 -8.00
N PRO A 43 -7.77 14.09 -6.97
CA PRO A 43 -6.89 13.29 -6.12
C PRO A 43 -6.44 11.98 -6.76
N TYR A 44 -5.32 11.44 -6.28
CA TYR A 44 -4.85 10.12 -6.71
C TYR A 44 -4.04 9.44 -5.59
N ILE A 45 -3.83 8.13 -5.76
CA ILE A 45 -3.02 7.32 -4.84
C ILE A 45 -1.99 6.55 -5.65
N ILE A 46 -0.76 6.50 -5.14
CA ILE A 46 0.31 5.67 -5.71
C ILE A 46 0.80 4.70 -4.65
N ILE A 47 0.81 3.41 -4.98
CA ILE A 47 1.26 2.34 -4.09
C ILE A 47 2.61 1.84 -4.58
N THR A 48 3.62 1.82 -3.71
CA THR A 48 4.97 1.41 -4.07
C THR A 48 5.49 0.41 -3.04
N LEU A 49 6.07 -0.69 -3.54
CA LEU A 49 6.86 -1.59 -2.71
C LEU A 49 8.28 -1.00 -2.63
N ASP A 50 8.63 -0.44 -1.47
CA ASP A 50 9.91 0.24 -1.29
C ASP A 50 11.07 -0.72 -1.09
N GLY A 51 10.80 -1.88 -0.50
CA GLY A 51 11.83 -2.88 -0.28
C GLY A 51 11.31 -4.07 0.49
N THR A 52 12.09 -5.14 0.45
CA THR A 52 11.81 -6.38 1.15
C THR A 52 13.03 -6.78 1.96
N GLN A 53 12.82 -7.11 3.22
CA GLN A 53 13.87 -7.61 4.08
C GLN A 53 13.51 -9.03 4.52
N ASN A 54 14.38 -9.98 4.23
CA ASN A 54 14.20 -11.35 4.70
C ASN A 54 14.66 -11.44 6.16
N VAL A 55 13.82 -12.06 6.99
CA VAL A 55 14.14 -12.27 8.41
C VAL A 55 14.75 -13.65 8.53
N PRO A 56 16.07 -13.76 8.78
CA PRO A 56 16.69 -15.06 8.99
C PRO A 56 16.18 -15.67 10.28
N THR A 57 15.80 -16.95 10.20
CA THR A 57 15.46 -17.70 11.41
C THR A 57 16.75 -18.32 11.94
N ASP A 58 16.97 -18.22 13.25
CA ASP A 58 18.20 -18.69 13.90
C ASP A 58 18.49 -20.18 13.71
N LYS A 59 17.47 -20.90 13.29
CA LYS A 59 17.56 -22.35 13.15
C LYS A 59 17.70 -22.80 11.71
N ASP A 60 17.71 -21.87 10.78
CA ASP A 60 17.86 -22.19 9.37
C ASP A 60 19.35 -22.25 9.05
N ALA A 61 19.86 -23.44 8.83
CA ALA A 61 21.27 -23.64 8.51
C ALA A 61 21.72 -22.97 7.21
N GLN A 62 20.76 -22.49 6.40
CA GLN A 62 21.04 -21.85 5.14
C GLN A 62 20.95 -20.32 5.22
N GLY A 63 20.58 -19.79 6.39
CA GLY A 63 20.55 -18.36 6.62
C GLY A 63 19.38 -17.61 6.01
N GLU A 64 18.48 -18.32 5.32
CA GLU A 64 17.28 -17.71 4.74
C GLU A 64 16.04 -18.19 5.48
N GLY A 65 15.28 -17.25 6.03
CA GLY A 65 14.02 -17.55 6.67
C GLY A 65 12.87 -17.53 5.70
N ARG A 66 11.70 -17.95 6.17
CA ARG A 66 10.45 -17.90 5.39
C ARG A 66 9.71 -16.57 5.55
N LEU A 67 10.14 -15.76 6.51
CA LEU A 67 9.48 -14.49 6.83
C LEU A 67 10.17 -13.37 6.08
N ASP A 68 9.40 -12.63 5.34
CA ASP A 68 9.82 -11.39 4.71
C ASP A 68 9.10 -10.23 5.37
N THR A 69 9.77 -9.09 5.45
CA THR A 69 9.14 -7.83 5.85
C THR A 69 9.18 -6.90 4.65
N ASP A 70 8.02 -6.57 4.13
CA ASP A 70 7.87 -5.65 3.01
C ASP A 70 7.53 -4.26 3.52
N THR A 71 8.18 -3.25 2.98
CA THR A 71 7.84 -1.86 3.24
C THR A 71 7.07 -1.31 2.06
N ILE A 72 5.85 -0.85 2.31
CA ILE A 72 4.94 -0.37 1.28
C ILE A 72 4.55 1.05 1.59
N SER A 73 4.72 1.92 0.61
CA SER A 73 4.31 3.32 0.71
C SER A 73 3.02 3.53 -0.07
N VAL A 74 2.07 4.21 0.55
CA VAL A 74 0.81 4.61 -0.06
C VAL A 74 0.80 6.14 -0.06
N LEU A 75 1.09 6.71 -1.22
CA LEU A 75 1.13 8.16 -1.40
C LEU A 75 -0.26 8.65 -1.77
N CYS A 76 -0.83 9.50 -0.93
CA CYS A 76 -2.12 10.15 -1.17
C CYS A 76 -1.89 11.60 -1.55
N VAL A 77 -2.46 12.04 -2.66
CA VAL A 77 -2.33 13.40 -3.17
C VAL A 77 -3.72 13.97 -3.37
N ALA A 78 -3.94 15.18 -2.88
CA ALA A 78 -5.22 15.86 -3.02
C ALA A 78 -5.03 17.36 -3.20
N GLU A 79 -6.11 18.03 -3.58
CA GLU A 79 -6.13 19.44 -3.90
C GLU A 79 -5.88 20.33 -2.68
N ASP A 80 -6.50 19.97 -1.55
CA ASP A 80 -6.39 20.74 -0.33
C ASP A 80 -6.25 19.81 0.88
N ARG A 81 -5.99 20.42 2.03
CA ARG A 81 -5.73 19.68 3.27
C ARG A 81 -6.91 18.85 3.74
N ALA A 82 -8.14 19.39 3.62
CA ALA A 82 -9.34 18.68 4.05
C ALA A 82 -9.62 17.48 3.17
N SER A 83 -9.48 17.62 1.85
CA SER A 83 -9.64 16.52 0.91
C SER A 83 -8.57 15.46 1.11
N LEU A 84 -7.33 15.87 1.37
CA LEU A 84 -6.25 14.94 1.65
C LEU A 84 -6.52 14.14 2.93
N ALA A 85 -6.96 14.81 4.00
CA ALA A 85 -7.28 14.14 5.27
C ALA A 85 -8.36 13.08 5.07
N ASN A 86 -9.39 13.40 4.29
CA ASN A 86 -10.46 12.46 3.98
C ASN A 86 -9.95 11.26 3.18
N LEU A 87 -9.15 11.51 2.15
CA LEU A 87 -8.59 10.46 1.30
C LEU A 87 -7.65 9.54 2.10
N ALA A 88 -6.74 10.12 2.88
CA ALA A 88 -5.78 9.37 3.68
C ALA A 88 -6.49 8.54 4.75
N GLU A 89 -7.51 9.07 5.40
CA GLU A 89 -8.29 8.34 6.40
C GLU A 89 -9.04 7.17 5.78
N LEU A 90 -9.65 7.36 4.63
CA LEU A 90 -10.33 6.27 3.92
C LEU A 90 -9.35 5.19 3.50
N ALA A 91 -8.19 5.59 2.96
CA ALA A 91 -7.16 4.63 2.56
C ALA A 91 -6.65 3.83 3.77
N ARG A 92 -6.36 4.52 4.86
CA ARG A 92 -5.90 3.88 6.09
C ARG A 92 -6.92 2.90 6.64
N ARG A 93 -8.19 3.31 6.69
CA ARG A 93 -9.27 2.47 7.21
C ARG A 93 -9.48 1.23 6.34
N THR A 94 -9.46 1.41 5.03
CA THR A 94 -9.62 0.31 4.07
C THR A 94 -8.49 -0.70 4.19
N LEU A 95 -7.25 -0.22 4.25
CA LEU A 95 -6.09 -1.10 4.37
C LEU A 95 -6.03 -1.81 5.72
N ARG A 96 -6.39 -1.11 6.79
CA ARG A 96 -6.47 -1.72 8.12
C ARG A 96 -7.46 -2.88 8.12
N LYS A 97 -8.65 -2.66 7.58
CA LYS A 97 -9.67 -3.69 7.49
C LYS A 97 -9.17 -4.87 6.66
N ALA A 98 -8.58 -4.60 5.51
CA ALA A 98 -8.05 -5.64 4.63
C ALA A 98 -6.95 -6.47 5.33
N LEU A 99 -6.06 -5.82 6.07
CA LEU A 99 -5.00 -6.51 6.79
C LEU A 99 -5.53 -7.33 7.97
N VAL A 100 -6.51 -6.81 8.70
CA VAL A 100 -7.14 -7.52 9.82
C VAL A 100 -7.94 -8.73 9.33
N ASP A 101 -8.64 -8.57 8.22
CA ASP A 101 -9.48 -9.61 7.64
C ASP A 101 -8.72 -10.60 6.76
N PHE A 102 -7.40 -10.41 6.60
CA PHE A 102 -6.58 -11.30 5.78
C PHE A 102 -6.58 -12.70 6.40
N GLY A 103 -7.21 -13.62 5.72
CA GLY A 103 -7.39 -14.97 6.20
C GLY A 103 -6.89 -16.03 5.23
N GLU A 104 -7.38 -17.24 5.41
CA GLU A 104 -6.94 -18.40 4.63
C GLU A 104 -7.25 -18.26 3.14
N ASP A 105 -8.41 -17.70 2.78
CA ASP A 105 -8.79 -17.51 1.38
C ASP A 105 -7.85 -16.55 0.67
N GLU A 106 -7.50 -15.46 1.31
CA GLU A 106 -6.56 -14.48 0.78
C GLU A 106 -5.16 -15.07 0.69
N ALA A 107 -4.75 -15.87 1.67
CA ALA A 107 -3.45 -16.52 1.66
C ALA A 107 -3.33 -17.48 0.47
N VAL A 108 -4.38 -18.21 0.16
CA VAL A 108 -4.40 -19.09 -1.01
C VAL A 108 -4.33 -18.27 -2.30
N GLU A 109 -5.10 -17.20 -2.38
CA GLU A 109 -5.14 -16.35 -3.57
C GLU A 109 -3.78 -15.69 -3.85
N TYR A 110 -3.15 -15.13 -2.83
CA TYR A 110 -1.91 -14.35 -2.99
C TYR A 110 -0.63 -15.18 -2.86
N GLY A 111 -0.69 -16.35 -2.24
CA GLY A 111 0.47 -17.21 -2.08
C GLY A 111 1.35 -16.86 -0.90
N PHE A 112 0.86 -16.03 0.03
CA PHE A 112 1.55 -15.72 1.27
C PHE A 112 0.54 -15.52 2.39
N SER A 113 1.01 -15.58 3.63
CA SER A 113 0.22 -15.26 4.81
C SER A 113 0.81 -14.03 5.49
N ILE A 114 -0.03 -13.16 6.02
CA ILE A 114 0.42 -11.99 6.78
C ILE A 114 0.47 -12.37 8.26
N THR A 115 1.64 -12.23 8.87
CA THR A 115 1.86 -12.57 10.27
C THR A 115 1.84 -11.37 11.19
N ASP A 116 2.20 -10.19 10.67
CA ASP A 116 2.20 -8.95 11.45
C ASP A 116 2.25 -7.76 10.51
N TYR A 117 1.84 -6.60 11.00
CA TYR A 117 2.01 -5.35 10.25
C TYR A 117 2.15 -4.18 11.21
N ALA A 118 2.80 -3.14 10.72
CA ALA A 118 2.95 -1.87 11.43
C ALA A 118 2.64 -0.73 10.47
N PHE A 119 2.16 0.37 11.02
CA PHE A 119 1.78 1.55 10.26
C PHE A 119 2.47 2.80 10.80
N ALA A 120 2.92 3.66 9.90
CA ALA A 120 3.43 4.98 10.25
C ALA A 120 2.87 6.00 9.24
N GLY A 121 2.22 7.04 9.75
CA GLY A 121 1.76 8.15 8.93
C GLY A 121 2.82 9.22 8.81
N GLY A 122 3.06 9.68 7.59
CA GLY A 122 3.97 10.79 7.34
C GLY A 122 3.29 12.14 7.57
N ALA A 123 4.08 13.20 7.59
CA ALA A 123 3.56 14.56 7.69
C ALA A 123 2.90 14.97 6.38
N VAL A 124 1.91 15.86 6.50
CA VAL A 124 1.30 16.49 5.33
C VAL A 124 2.32 17.47 4.74
N GLN A 125 2.53 17.36 3.43
CA GLN A 125 3.47 18.20 2.69
C GLN A 125 2.74 18.94 1.58
N PHE A 126 3.26 20.08 1.20
CA PHE A 126 2.70 20.90 0.13
C PHE A 126 3.72 20.99 -1.01
N ASP A 127 3.23 20.90 -2.24
CA ASP A 127 4.06 21.09 -3.40
C ASP A 127 4.09 22.60 -3.74
N PRO A 128 5.25 23.26 -3.64
CA PRO A 128 5.33 24.70 -3.91
C PRO A 128 5.06 25.06 -5.36
N GLY A 129 5.17 24.12 -6.28
CA GLY A 129 4.95 24.36 -7.71
C GLY A 129 3.56 24.02 -8.20
N LYS A 130 2.72 23.41 -7.36
CA LYS A 130 1.36 22.96 -7.74
C LYS A 130 0.39 23.19 -6.59
N PRO A 131 -0.88 23.48 -6.88
CA PRO A 131 -1.89 23.64 -5.82
C PRO A 131 -2.33 22.27 -5.29
N CYS A 132 -1.43 21.53 -4.68
CA CYS A 132 -1.75 20.22 -4.10
C CYS A 132 -0.95 19.97 -2.83
N CYS A 133 -1.46 19.05 -2.03
CA CYS A 133 -0.76 18.53 -0.86
C CYS A 133 -0.75 17.01 -0.91
N PHE A 134 0.20 16.42 -0.19
CA PHE A 134 0.34 14.97 -0.20
C PHE A 134 0.81 14.45 1.15
N GLN A 135 0.54 13.17 1.38
CA GLN A 135 0.95 12.46 2.59
C GLN A 135 1.28 11.03 2.21
N THR A 136 2.36 10.52 2.78
CA THR A 136 2.75 9.13 2.58
C THR A 136 2.36 8.31 3.80
N LEU A 137 1.60 7.24 3.57
CA LEU A 137 1.27 6.24 4.58
C LEU A 137 2.24 5.07 4.36
N THR A 138 3.00 4.73 5.39
CA THR A 138 4.01 3.67 5.29
C THR A 138 3.58 2.46 6.10
N TYR A 139 3.64 1.29 5.49
CA TYR A 139 3.30 0.02 6.11
C TYR A 139 4.50 -0.91 6.06
N SER A 140 4.76 -1.57 7.19
CA SER A 140 5.68 -2.71 7.24
C SER A 140 4.82 -3.96 7.40
N VAL A 141 4.92 -4.89 6.46
CA VAL A 141 4.09 -6.08 6.44
C VAL A 141 4.99 -7.30 6.52
N GLU A 142 4.91 -8.01 7.63
CA GLU A 142 5.60 -9.28 7.80
C GLU A 142 4.75 -10.38 7.19
N ASN A 143 5.34 -11.14 6.29
CA ASN A 143 4.62 -12.17 5.56
C ASN A 143 5.45 -13.45 5.45
N GLU A 144 4.75 -14.56 5.37
CA GLU A 144 5.33 -15.87 5.19
C GLU A 144 4.93 -16.40 3.82
N ILE A 145 5.92 -16.69 2.97
CA ILE A 145 5.71 -17.19 1.62
C ILE A 145 5.56 -18.71 1.66
N PHE A 146 4.59 -19.20 0.94
CA PHE A 146 4.36 -20.66 0.82
C PHE A 146 5.25 -21.29 -0.22
#